data_57102ea662b79c8c388b41ed06c82de5
#
_entry.id   57102ea662b79c8c388b41ed06c82de5
#
_cell.length_a   1.000
_cell.length_b   1.000
_cell.length_c   1.000
_cell.angle_alpha   90.00
_cell.angle_beta   90.00
_cell.angle_gamma   90.00
#
_symmetry.space_group_name_H-M   'P 1'
#
loop_
_entity.id
_entity.type
_entity.pdbx_description
1 polymer ?
#
loop_
_entity_poly.entity_id
_entity_poly.type
_entity_poly.pdbx_seq_one_letter_code
_entity_poly.pdbx_strand_id
1 'polypeptide(L)'
;MNTTSISLNQEQLVDCLEEMKPLLKLHWEEVAAYKDKVAFDPDYSRYLAMEKLGVVKTFILRDNGKMVGYWVFFITPHPHYKADRFAVNDIVWVDPDYRRVDLTPRCFDAIEQALKADGVSVITYHMKTYKPFEALLKGLNYDHLEHLYGKCVKG
;
A
#
# COMPACT_ATOMS: atom_id res chain seq x y z
N MET A 1 15.91 -11.50 -26.53
CA MET A 1 14.60 -11.46 -25.87
C MET A 1 14.76 -10.95 -24.46
N ASN A 2 14.32 -9.75 -24.23
CA ASN A 2 14.31 -9.22 -22.86
C ASN A 2 13.16 -9.84 -22.12
N THR A 3 13.40 -10.94 -21.41
CA THR A 3 12.54 -11.35 -20.34
C THR A 3 12.67 -10.31 -19.23
N THR A 4 11.78 -9.34 -19.22
CA THR A 4 11.63 -8.41 -18.10
C THR A 4 11.37 -9.26 -16.85
N SER A 5 12.33 -9.27 -15.94
CA SER A 5 12.22 -9.97 -14.66
C SER A 5 11.42 -9.10 -13.69
N ILE A 6 10.12 -8.96 -13.96
CA ILE A 6 9.18 -8.30 -13.04
C ILE A 6 8.69 -9.34 -12.03
N SER A 7 8.83 -9.03 -10.77
CA SER A 7 8.39 -9.87 -9.66
C SER A 7 7.61 -9.07 -8.63
N LEU A 8 6.62 -9.72 -8.03
CA LEU A 8 5.87 -9.20 -6.88
C LEU A 8 5.96 -10.22 -5.76
N ASN A 9 6.49 -9.81 -4.61
CA ASN A 9 6.65 -10.68 -3.46
C ASN A 9 6.34 -9.94 -2.16
N GLN A 10 5.87 -10.68 -1.17
CA GLN A 10 5.89 -10.19 0.20
C GLN A 10 7.34 -10.15 0.69
N GLU A 11 7.75 -9.01 1.24
CA GLU A 11 9.08 -8.81 1.83
C GLU A 11 8.96 -8.27 3.24
N GLN A 12 9.96 -8.55 4.08
CA GLN A 12 10.05 -7.92 5.39
C GLN A 12 10.45 -6.45 5.22
N LEU A 13 9.70 -5.55 5.84
CA LEU A 13 9.96 -4.11 5.74
C LEU A 13 11.38 -3.77 6.22
N VAL A 14 11.86 -4.44 7.27
CA VAL A 14 13.20 -4.25 7.80
C VAL A 14 14.30 -4.46 6.73
N ASP A 15 14.06 -5.36 5.78
CA ASP A 15 15.04 -5.71 4.74
C ASP A 15 15.01 -4.75 3.53
N CYS A 16 13.90 -4.06 3.30
CA CYS A 16 13.71 -3.20 2.12
C CYS A 16 13.50 -1.72 2.45
N LEU A 17 13.48 -1.34 3.74
CA LEU A 17 13.15 0.02 4.17
C LEU A 17 14.12 1.07 3.62
N GLU A 18 15.43 0.82 3.65
CA GLU A 18 16.43 1.80 3.20
C GLU A 18 16.26 2.10 1.69
N GLU A 19 15.95 1.09 0.89
CA GLU A 19 15.65 1.26 -0.53
C GLU A 19 14.32 2.01 -0.74
N MET A 20 13.35 1.79 0.15
CA MET A 20 12.02 2.40 0.08
C MET A 20 12.03 3.89 0.44
N LYS A 21 12.88 4.33 1.35
CA LYS A 21 12.87 5.71 1.88
C LYS A 21 12.86 6.81 0.81
N PRO A 22 13.69 6.78 -0.25
CA PRO A 22 13.63 7.79 -1.30
C PRO A 22 12.30 7.77 -2.06
N LEU A 23 11.72 6.59 -2.25
CA LEU A 23 10.43 6.41 -2.93
C LEU A 23 9.27 6.91 -2.07
N LEU A 24 9.34 6.74 -0.75
CA LEU A 24 8.35 7.28 0.19
C LEU A 24 8.28 8.80 0.12
N LYS A 25 9.41 9.46 -0.03
CA LYS A 25 9.45 10.91 -0.20
C LYS A 25 8.81 11.36 -1.51
N LEU A 26 9.11 10.69 -2.62
CA LEU A 26 8.48 10.94 -3.92
C LEU A 26 6.96 10.72 -3.85
N HIS A 27 6.54 9.63 -3.21
CA HIS A 27 5.13 9.31 -2.98
C HIS A 27 4.44 10.42 -2.17
N TRP A 28 5.05 10.87 -1.07
CA TRP A 28 4.52 11.96 -0.26
C TRP A 28 4.37 13.26 -1.07
N GLU A 29 5.37 13.61 -1.87
CA GLU A 29 5.32 14.78 -2.75
C GLU A 29 4.19 14.69 -3.78
N GLU A 30 3.88 13.48 -4.26
CA GLU A 30 2.81 13.25 -5.23
C GLU A 30 1.41 13.36 -4.61
N VAL A 31 1.20 12.79 -3.41
CA VAL A 31 -0.17 12.53 -2.91
C VAL A 31 -0.52 13.19 -1.58
N ALA A 32 0.44 13.69 -0.81
CA ALA A 32 0.13 14.20 0.54
C ALA A 32 -0.77 15.43 0.52
N ALA A 33 -1.76 15.43 1.41
CA ALA A 33 -2.53 16.62 1.72
C ALA A 33 -1.80 17.45 2.80
N TYR A 34 -2.05 18.76 2.81
CA TYR A 34 -1.54 19.66 3.84
C TYR A 34 0.00 19.73 3.95
N LYS A 35 0.71 19.58 2.85
CA LYS A 35 2.19 19.57 2.80
C LYS A 35 2.86 20.80 3.40
N ASP A 36 2.18 21.94 3.36
CA ASP A 36 2.60 23.20 3.93
C ASP A 36 2.43 23.27 5.46
N LYS A 37 1.69 22.35 6.06
CA LYS A 37 1.32 22.36 7.49
C LYS A 37 1.74 21.11 8.24
N VAL A 38 1.82 19.98 7.55
CA VAL A 38 2.20 18.69 8.13
C VAL A 38 3.44 18.18 7.42
N ALA A 39 4.55 18.13 8.14
CA ALA A 39 5.83 17.71 7.60
C ALA A 39 5.88 16.19 7.32
N PHE A 40 6.71 15.82 6.35
CA PHE A 40 7.07 14.43 6.13
C PHE A 40 8.06 13.97 7.21
N ASP A 41 7.57 13.17 8.14
CA ASP A 41 8.37 12.68 9.29
C ASP A 41 7.92 11.27 9.69
N PRO A 42 8.21 10.24 8.88
CA PRO A 42 7.78 8.88 9.16
C PRO A 42 8.46 8.29 10.40
N ASP A 43 7.67 7.66 11.26
CA ASP A 43 8.18 6.90 12.41
C ASP A 43 8.54 5.46 11.97
N TYR A 44 9.71 5.30 11.39
CA TYR A 44 10.17 4.00 10.90
C TYR A 44 10.32 2.96 12.01
N SER A 45 10.76 3.38 13.21
CA SER A 45 10.88 2.48 14.35
C SER A 45 9.57 1.86 14.75
N ARG A 46 8.49 2.65 14.68
CA ARG A 46 7.12 2.17 14.95
C ARG A 46 6.67 1.16 13.89
N TYR A 47 6.92 1.42 12.60
CA TYR A 47 6.59 0.48 11.53
C TYR A 47 7.30 -0.87 11.73
N LEU A 48 8.58 -0.86 12.06
CA LEU A 48 9.35 -2.09 12.30
C LEU A 48 8.86 -2.85 13.54
N ALA A 49 8.47 -2.13 14.60
CA ALA A 49 7.88 -2.74 15.79
C ALA A 49 6.53 -3.40 15.47
N MET A 50 5.69 -2.73 14.68
CA MET A 50 4.39 -3.27 14.25
C MET A 50 4.56 -4.48 13.32
N GLU A 51 5.56 -4.49 12.46
CA GLU A 51 5.88 -5.64 11.63
C GLU A 51 6.23 -6.87 12.46
N LYS A 52 7.04 -6.71 13.51
CA LYS A 52 7.38 -7.80 14.45
C LYS A 52 6.15 -8.37 15.16
N LEU A 53 5.12 -7.57 15.37
CA LEU A 53 3.84 -7.98 15.95
C LEU A 53 2.87 -8.60 14.93
N GLY A 54 3.26 -8.70 13.66
CA GLY A 54 2.41 -9.21 12.59
C GLY A 54 1.31 -8.26 12.14
N VAL A 55 1.38 -6.98 12.52
CA VAL A 55 0.38 -5.96 12.18
C VAL A 55 0.67 -5.28 10.84
N VAL A 56 1.89 -5.35 10.35
CA VAL A 56 2.30 -4.75 9.06
C VAL A 56 2.68 -5.85 8.08
N LYS A 57 2.13 -5.78 6.86
CA LYS A 57 2.53 -6.60 5.72
C LYS A 57 2.92 -5.72 4.54
N THR A 58 4.01 -6.07 3.91
CA THR A 58 4.61 -5.31 2.80
C THR A 58 4.76 -6.19 1.57
N PHE A 59 4.28 -5.70 0.43
CA PHE A 59 4.47 -6.33 -0.88
C PHE A 59 5.28 -5.40 -1.77
N ILE A 60 6.28 -5.95 -2.44
CA ILE A 60 7.23 -5.17 -3.24
C ILE A 60 7.20 -5.65 -4.69
N LEU A 61 7.01 -4.69 -5.59
CA LEU A 61 7.16 -4.88 -7.03
C LEU A 61 8.58 -4.52 -7.43
N ARG A 62 9.26 -5.46 -8.10
CA ARG A 62 10.64 -5.27 -8.57
C ARG A 62 10.75 -5.50 -10.07
N ASP A 63 11.60 -4.73 -10.72
CA ASP A 63 12.05 -4.95 -12.09
C ASP A 63 13.56 -5.16 -12.07
N ASN A 64 14.01 -6.35 -12.44
CA ASN A 64 15.43 -6.74 -12.37
C ASN A 64 16.06 -6.45 -10.99
N GLY A 65 15.31 -6.70 -9.92
CA GLY A 65 15.74 -6.48 -8.53
C GLY A 65 15.52 -5.07 -8.01
N LYS A 66 15.27 -4.08 -8.86
CA LYS A 66 14.99 -2.70 -8.44
C LYS A 66 13.55 -2.56 -7.97
N MET A 67 13.34 -1.93 -6.82
CA MET A 67 11.99 -1.61 -6.32
C MET A 67 11.33 -0.54 -7.20
N VAL A 68 10.16 -0.89 -7.75
CA VAL A 68 9.36 -0.01 -8.61
C VAL A 68 7.93 0.16 -8.11
N GLY A 69 7.60 -0.44 -6.99
CA GLY A 69 6.30 -0.27 -6.35
C GLY A 69 6.22 -0.97 -5.01
N TYR A 70 5.30 -0.52 -4.17
CA TYR A 70 5.07 -1.12 -2.86
C TYR A 70 3.61 -0.97 -2.42
N TRP A 71 3.16 -1.96 -1.65
CA TRP A 71 1.88 -1.97 -0.94
C TRP A 71 2.16 -2.30 0.52
N VAL A 72 1.80 -1.42 1.43
CA VAL A 72 1.94 -1.64 2.88
C VAL A 72 0.56 -1.65 3.50
N PHE A 73 0.25 -2.69 4.25
CA PHE A 73 -1.03 -2.88 4.91
C PHE A 73 -0.87 -2.96 6.42
N PHE A 74 -1.85 -2.41 7.13
CA PHE A 74 -2.10 -2.75 8.52
C PHE A 74 -3.10 -3.92 8.57
N ILE A 75 -2.72 -4.98 9.29
CA ILE A 75 -3.53 -6.19 9.44
C ILE A 75 -3.98 -6.27 10.89
N THR A 76 -5.26 -6.03 11.13
CA THR A 76 -5.79 -5.98 12.49
C THR A 76 -7.14 -6.67 12.60
N PRO A 77 -7.49 -7.24 13.79
CA PRO A 77 -8.87 -7.55 14.12
C PRO A 77 -9.68 -6.25 14.14
N HIS A 78 -10.92 -6.30 13.68
CA HIS A 78 -11.79 -5.14 13.73
C HIS A 78 -12.60 -5.16 15.03
N PRO A 79 -12.69 -4.04 15.78
CA PRO A 79 -13.41 -4.01 17.06
C PRO A 79 -14.87 -4.43 16.98
N HIS A 80 -15.52 -4.18 15.84
CA HIS A 80 -16.90 -4.58 15.60
C HIS A 80 -17.07 -6.02 15.10
N TYR A 81 -15.96 -6.66 14.65
CA TYR A 81 -15.98 -7.97 14.00
C TYR A 81 -14.84 -8.82 14.53
N LYS A 82 -14.98 -9.28 15.77
CA LYS A 82 -13.91 -9.93 16.56
C LYS A 82 -13.27 -11.14 15.88
N ALA A 83 -14.05 -11.87 15.08
CA ALA A 83 -13.57 -13.08 14.41
C ALA A 83 -12.84 -12.79 13.07
N ASP A 84 -12.91 -11.55 12.57
CA ASP A 84 -12.44 -11.18 11.25
C ASP A 84 -11.20 -10.29 11.30
N ARG A 85 -10.29 -10.53 10.37
CA ARG A 85 -9.09 -9.72 10.19
C ARG A 85 -9.25 -8.83 8.97
N PHE A 86 -8.94 -7.55 9.14
CA PHE A 86 -9.00 -6.55 8.09
C PHE A 86 -7.60 -6.17 7.66
N ALA A 87 -7.37 -6.10 6.34
CA ALA A 87 -6.19 -5.48 5.76
C ALA A 87 -6.58 -4.10 5.24
N VAL A 88 -6.01 -3.07 5.83
CA VAL A 88 -6.22 -1.67 5.43
C VAL A 88 -4.93 -1.15 4.81
N ASN A 89 -4.98 -0.63 3.59
CA ASN A 89 -3.78 -0.06 3.01
C ASN A 89 -3.34 1.17 3.81
N ASP A 90 -2.07 1.18 4.20
CA ASP A 90 -1.40 2.39 4.71
C ASP A 90 -0.92 3.21 3.52
N ILE A 91 -0.11 2.61 2.68
CA ILE A 91 0.43 3.21 1.47
C ILE A 91 0.40 2.24 0.29
N VAL A 92 0.11 2.78 -0.88
CA VAL A 92 0.24 2.08 -2.18
C VAL A 92 0.89 3.05 -3.15
N TRP A 93 1.99 2.64 -3.73
CA TRP A 93 2.67 3.42 -4.75
C TRP A 93 3.30 2.51 -5.79
N VAL A 94 3.18 2.91 -7.04
CA VAL A 94 3.85 2.28 -8.18
C VAL A 94 4.51 3.40 -8.99
N ASP A 95 5.74 3.19 -9.38
CA ASP A 95 6.46 4.11 -10.26
C ASP A 95 5.60 4.39 -11.51
N PRO A 96 5.43 5.66 -11.92
CA PRO A 96 4.59 6.02 -13.06
C PRO A 96 4.83 5.21 -14.33
N ASP A 97 6.09 4.83 -14.61
CA ASP A 97 6.44 4.04 -15.81
C ASP A 97 5.91 2.60 -15.75
N TYR A 98 5.48 2.15 -14.55
CA TYR A 98 4.95 0.80 -14.31
C TYR A 98 3.44 0.79 -14.05
N ARG A 99 2.76 1.93 -14.10
CA ARG A 99 1.29 2.05 -13.95
C ARG A 99 0.59 1.66 -15.24
N ARG A 100 0.60 0.36 -15.56
CA ARG A 100 0.09 -0.20 -16.81
C ARG A 100 -1.09 -1.10 -16.56
N VAL A 101 -2.02 -1.11 -17.51
CA VAL A 101 -3.25 -1.93 -17.48
C VAL A 101 -2.98 -3.44 -17.54
N ASP A 102 -1.83 -3.85 -18.04
CA ASP A 102 -1.38 -5.25 -18.11
C ASP A 102 -0.65 -5.72 -16.85
N LEU A 103 -0.17 -4.80 -16.03
CA LEU A 103 0.66 -5.11 -14.85
C LEU A 103 -0.09 -4.83 -13.52
N THR A 104 -0.59 -3.62 -13.34
CA THR A 104 -1.10 -3.17 -12.05
C THR A 104 -2.29 -4.01 -11.54
N PRO A 105 -3.30 -4.35 -12.36
CA PRO A 105 -4.39 -5.21 -11.90
C PRO A 105 -3.92 -6.59 -11.43
N ARG A 106 -2.91 -7.15 -12.09
CA ARG A 106 -2.33 -8.45 -11.71
C ARG A 106 -1.62 -8.38 -10.36
N CYS A 107 -0.98 -7.25 -10.06
CA CYS A 107 -0.36 -7.02 -8.74
C CYS A 107 -1.43 -7.01 -7.64
N PHE A 108 -2.50 -6.25 -7.81
CA PHE A 108 -3.59 -6.19 -6.84
C PHE A 108 -4.25 -7.55 -6.63
N ASP A 109 -4.50 -8.31 -7.70
CA ASP A 109 -5.07 -9.65 -7.61
C ASP A 109 -4.13 -10.61 -6.85
N ALA A 110 -2.85 -10.62 -7.16
CA ALA A 110 -1.87 -11.46 -6.47
C ALA A 110 -1.78 -11.13 -4.96
N ILE A 111 -1.82 -9.85 -4.60
CA ILE A 111 -1.84 -9.39 -3.21
C ILE A 111 -3.13 -9.85 -2.50
N GLU A 112 -4.28 -9.72 -3.16
CA GLU A 112 -5.56 -10.20 -2.65
C GLU A 112 -5.51 -11.69 -2.32
N GLN A 113 -4.99 -12.51 -3.23
CA GLN A 113 -4.84 -13.95 -3.01
C GLN A 113 -3.89 -14.25 -1.85
N ALA A 114 -2.79 -13.53 -1.72
CA ALA A 114 -1.84 -13.70 -0.63
C ALA A 114 -2.47 -13.32 0.74
N LEU A 115 -3.18 -12.21 0.81
CA LEU A 115 -3.86 -11.76 2.03
C LEU A 115 -4.98 -12.74 2.43
N LYS A 116 -5.74 -13.22 1.46
CA LYS A 116 -6.77 -14.25 1.68
C LYS A 116 -6.17 -15.54 2.24
N ALA A 117 -5.05 -16.00 1.68
CA ALA A 117 -4.35 -17.18 2.16
C ALA A 117 -3.84 -17.00 3.61
N ASP A 118 -3.54 -15.78 4.03
CA ASP A 118 -3.14 -15.44 5.39
C ASP A 118 -4.32 -15.23 6.36
N GLY A 119 -5.54 -15.49 5.93
CA GLY A 119 -6.74 -15.42 6.77
C GLY A 119 -7.36 -14.02 6.90
N VAL A 120 -7.03 -13.10 5.99
CA VAL A 120 -7.71 -11.82 5.91
C VAL A 120 -9.12 -12.00 5.35
N SER A 121 -10.11 -11.43 6.03
CA SER A 121 -11.51 -11.51 5.63
C SER A 121 -11.94 -10.35 4.75
N VAL A 122 -11.40 -9.15 5.00
CA VAL A 122 -11.76 -7.92 4.29
C VAL A 122 -10.51 -7.12 3.97
N ILE A 123 -10.41 -6.67 2.72
CA ILE A 123 -9.36 -5.76 2.27
C ILE A 123 -10.02 -4.44 1.93
N THR A 124 -9.51 -3.34 2.47
CA THR A 124 -9.96 -2.00 2.14
C THR A 124 -8.83 -1.18 1.55
N TYR A 125 -9.14 -0.42 0.53
CA TYR A 125 -8.24 0.57 -0.06
C TYR A 125 -8.84 1.96 0.09
N HIS A 126 -8.04 2.91 0.55
CA HIS A 126 -8.34 4.33 0.46
C HIS A 126 -7.39 5.01 -0.52
N MET A 127 -7.87 6.03 -1.19
CA MET A 127 -7.09 6.77 -2.19
C MET A 127 -7.41 8.26 -2.10
N LYS A 128 -6.47 9.08 -2.53
CA LYS A 128 -6.71 10.53 -2.64
C LYS A 128 -7.65 10.80 -3.82
N THR A 129 -8.62 11.68 -3.61
CA THR A 129 -9.60 12.05 -4.65
C THR A 129 -8.96 12.64 -5.92
N TYR A 130 -7.81 13.28 -5.76
CA TYR A 130 -7.04 13.89 -6.87
C TYR A 130 -5.98 12.95 -7.49
N LYS A 131 -5.81 11.75 -6.94
CA LYS A 131 -4.95 10.68 -7.46
C LYS A 131 -5.68 9.32 -7.39
N PRO A 132 -6.87 9.23 -8.02
CA PRO A 132 -7.71 8.05 -7.88
C PRO A 132 -7.18 6.87 -8.69
N PHE A 133 -7.40 5.66 -8.17
CA PHE A 133 -7.30 4.41 -8.89
C PHE A 133 -8.60 3.59 -8.78
N GLU A 134 -9.71 4.30 -8.68
CA GLU A 134 -11.04 3.72 -8.50
C GLU A 134 -11.45 2.79 -9.64
N ALA A 135 -11.13 3.15 -10.89
CA ALA A 135 -11.44 2.31 -12.04
C ALA A 135 -10.77 0.93 -11.96
N LEU A 136 -9.54 0.88 -11.44
CA LEU A 136 -8.82 -0.36 -11.18
C LEU A 136 -9.55 -1.21 -10.13
N LEU A 137 -9.93 -0.63 -9.01
CA LEU A 137 -10.63 -1.33 -7.94
C LEU A 137 -12.00 -1.83 -8.37
N LYS A 138 -12.77 -1.03 -9.10
CA LYS A 138 -14.05 -1.44 -9.70
C LYS A 138 -13.88 -2.61 -10.66
N GLY A 139 -12.84 -2.59 -11.48
CA GLY A 139 -12.49 -3.69 -12.37
C GLY A 139 -12.13 -4.99 -11.64
N LEU A 140 -11.69 -4.90 -10.39
CA LEU A 140 -11.40 -6.03 -9.50
C LEU A 140 -12.55 -6.37 -8.54
N ASN A 141 -13.74 -5.81 -8.77
CA ASN A 141 -14.98 -6.03 -8.00
C ASN A 141 -14.92 -5.51 -6.54
N TYR A 142 -14.15 -4.45 -6.29
CA TYR A 142 -14.21 -3.74 -5.02
C TYR A 142 -15.40 -2.79 -4.97
N ASP A 143 -16.09 -2.76 -3.85
CA ASP A 143 -17.22 -1.87 -3.62
C ASP A 143 -16.74 -0.53 -3.05
N HIS A 144 -17.43 0.56 -3.41
CA HIS A 144 -17.20 1.86 -2.79
C HIS A 144 -17.96 1.93 -1.46
N LEU A 145 -17.24 1.90 -0.35
CA LEU A 145 -17.84 1.72 0.99
C LEU A 145 -18.11 3.01 1.73
N GLU A 146 -17.22 4.01 1.64
CA GLU A 146 -17.33 5.23 2.45
C GLU A 146 -16.58 6.42 1.85
N HIS A 147 -16.89 7.62 2.36
CA HIS A 147 -16.18 8.85 2.06
C HIS A 147 -15.35 9.30 3.26
N LEU A 148 -14.13 9.75 3.04
CA LEU A 148 -13.23 10.28 4.06
C LEU A 148 -13.11 11.81 3.90
N TYR A 149 -13.38 12.55 4.97
CA TYR A 149 -13.22 13.99 5.01
C TYR A 149 -12.14 14.36 6.02
N GLY A 150 -11.28 15.32 5.67
CA GLY A 150 -10.19 15.77 6.53
C GLY A 150 -10.11 17.28 6.61
N LYS A 151 -9.61 17.78 7.75
CA LYS A 151 -9.31 19.19 7.97
C LYS A 151 -8.05 19.31 8.80
N CYS A 152 -7.09 20.11 8.37
CA CYS A 152 -5.96 20.45 9.23
C CYS A 152 -6.42 21.44 10.31
N VAL A 153 -6.31 21.03 11.57
CA VAL A 153 -6.67 21.87 12.75
C VAL A 153 -5.44 22.39 13.49
N LYS A 154 -4.26 22.16 12.93
CA LYS A 154 -3.00 22.68 13.44
C LYS A 154 -2.96 24.19 13.24
N GLY A 155 -2.66 24.90 14.31
CA GLY A 155 -2.61 26.36 14.33
C GLY A 155 -1.46 26.96 13.52
#